data_694989ac047b02257473e19729735767
#
_entry.id   694989ac047b02257473e19729735767
#
_cell.length_a   1.000
_cell.length_b   1.000
_cell.length_c   1.000
_cell.angle_alpha   90.00
_cell.angle_beta   90.00
_cell.angle_gamma   90.00
#
_symmetry.space_group_name_H-M   'P 1'
#
loop_
_entity.id
_entity.type
_entity.pdbx_description
1 polymer ?
#
loop_
_entity_poly.entity_id
_entity_poly.type
_entity_poly.pdbx_seq_one_letter_code
_entity_poly.pdbx_strand_id
1 'polypeptide(L)'
;MMKKASIIIRTKNEEKWISICLNAIFKQDYKNFEVIIVDNCSTDKTVEKAKEWNVKVVTLKEFKPGNAINFGIENSSGDYLICLSAHCIPKEKDWLKNLVSDLEDEKIAGVYGKQVPTSSSHYLDKRDLFLTFGNDKRVQEKDSFFHNANSAFTRKTWEKFRFDDEVTNIEDRIWGKEVIKNKLKIVYCLLYTSPSPRDREK
;
A
#
# COMPACT_ATOMS: atom_id res chain seq x y z
N MET A 1 -0.71 -22.56 10.05
CA MET A 1 0.52 -21.72 9.92
C MET A 1 0.10 -20.30 9.56
N MET A 2 0.82 -19.28 10.04
CA MET A 2 0.57 -17.89 9.68
C MET A 2 0.95 -17.68 8.20
N LYS A 3 0.01 -17.20 7.37
CA LYS A 3 0.23 -16.93 5.95
C LYS A 3 1.35 -15.92 5.75
N LYS A 4 2.10 -16.01 4.66
CA LYS A 4 3.17 -15.04 4.36
C LYS A 4 2.59 -13.77 3.77
N ALA A 5 3.11 -12.61 4.20
CA ALA A 5 2.76 -11.31 3.66
C ALA A 5 3.89 -10.76 2.76
N SER A 6 3.55 -10.20 1.61
CA SER A 6 4.49 -9.46 0.76
C SER A 6 4.12 -7.98 0.74
N ILE A 7 5.01 -7.13 1.23
CA ILE A 7 4.82 -5.68 1.26
C ILE A 7 5.49 -5.08 0.04
N ILE A 8 4.69 -4.57 -0.88
CA ILE A 8 5.11 -3.97 -2.14
C ILE A 8 5.20 -2.45 -1.95
N ILE A 9 6.40 -1.89 -2.06
CA ILE A 9 6.66 -0.47 -1.88
C ILE A 9 7.15 0.12 -3.20
N ARG A 10 6.35 1.00 -3.79
CA ARG A 10 6.74 1.76 -4.98
C ARG A 10 7.55 2.97 -4.56
N THR A 11 8.71 3.19 -5.19
CA THR A 11 9.61 4.30 -4.85
C THR A 11 10.09 5.06 -6.07
N LYS A 12 10.27 6.36 -5.88
CA LYS A 12 11.07 7.24 -6.74
C LYS A 12 11.54 8.44 -5.94
N ASN A 13 12.86 8.53 -5.71
CA ASN A 13 13.49 9.64 -4.98
C ASN A 13 12.89 9.87 -3.59
N GLU A 14 12.85 8.80 -2.80
CA GLU A 14 12.27 8.75 -1.44
C GLU A 14 13.35 8.62 -0.35
N GLU A 15 14.59 9.13 -0.59
CA GLU A 15 15.71 8.98 0.34
C GLU A 15 15.44 9.53 1.74
N LYS A 16 14.54 10.52 1.88
CA LYS A 16 14.14 11.11 3.16
C LYS A 16 13.29 10.15 4.00
N TRP A 17 12.50 9.27 3.34
CA TRP A 17 11.41 8.53 3.98
C TRP A 17 11.63 7.03 4.03
N ILE A 18 12.35 6.46 3.06
CA ILE A 18 12.45 5.01 2.88
C ILE A 18 12.97 4.29 4.14
N SER A 19 14.02 4.81 4.80
CA SER A 19 14.54 4.20 6.02
C SER A 19 13.56 4.28 7.19
N ILE A 20 12.78 5.37 7.30
CA ILE A 20 11.78 5.54 8.35
C ILE A 20 10.62 4.57 8.13
N CYS A 21 10.17 4.44 6.88
CA CYS A 21 9.12 3.49 6.50
C CYS A 21 9.55 2.04 6.79
N LEU A 22 10.75 1.65 6.35
CA LEU A 22 11.28 0.30 6.58
C LEU A 22 11.47 0.01 8.08
N ASN A 23 11.96 0.96 8.86
CA ASN A 23 12.07 0.80 10.32
C ASN A 23 10.70 0.52 10.96
N ALA A 24 9.63 1.18 10.53
CA ALA A 24 8.28 0.92 11.03
C ALA A 24 7.76 -0.46 10.60
N ILE A 25 8.07 -0.91 9.38
CA ILE A 25 7.70 -2.24 8.86
C ILE A 25 8.43 -3.35 9.63
N PHE A 26 9.74 -3.25 9.80
CA PHE A 26 10.52 -4.29 10.48
C PHE A 26 10.25 -4.40 12.00
N LYS A 27 9.59 -3.38 12.59
CA LYS A 27 9.08 -3.39 13.96
C LYS A 27 7.69 -4.01 14.13
N GLN A 28 7.03 -4.46 13.04
CA GLN A 28 5.72 -5.09 13.12
C GLN A 28 5.74 -6.40 13.90
N ASP A 29 4.66 -6.70 14.62
CA ASP A 29 4.51 -7.95 15.38
C ASP A 29 4.25 -9.16 14.48
N TYR A 30 3.69 -8.94 13.29
CA TYR A 30 3.54 -9.95 12.25
C TYR A 30 4.91 -10.24 11.61
N LYS A 31 5.48 -11.43 11.86
CA LYS A 31 6.89 -11.73 11.50
C LYS A 31 7.07 -12.47 10.17
N ASN A 32 6.02 -13.12 9.66
CA ASN A 32 6.11 -13.88 8.40
C ASN A 32 5.86 -12.97 7.18
N PHE A 33 6.81 -12.08 6.89
CA PHE A 33 6.69 -11.19 5.74
C PHE A 33 8.00 -11.03 4.96
N GLU A 34 7.88 -10.52 3.76
CA GLU A 34 8.96 -10.02 2.91
C GLU A 34 8.63 -8.62 2.42
N VAL A 35 9.64 -7.87 2.01
CA VAL A 35 9.48 -6.52 1.45
C VAL A 35 10.08 -6.46 0.05
N ILE A 36 9.29 -5.98 -0.90
CA ILE A 36 9.69 -5.77 -2.29
C ILE A 36 9.65 -4.26 -2.58
N ILE A 37 10.80 -3.70 -2.86
CA ILE A 37 10.93 -2.31 -3.31
C ILE A 37 10.88 -2.30 -4.84
N VAL A 38 9.88 -1.64 -5.41
CA VAL A 38 9.77 -1.40 -6.86
C VAL A 38 10.26 0.02 -7.13
N ASP A 39 11.51 0.11 -7.54
CA ASP A 39 12.18 1.40 -7.78
C ASP A 39 12.01 1.87 -9.22
N ASN A 40 11.45 3.06 -9.40
CA ASN A 40 11.33 3.72 -10.69
C ASN A 40 12.57 4.58 -11.00
N CYS A 41 13.74 3.95 -11.11
CA CYS A 41 15.00 4.59 -11.45
C CYS A 41 15.30 5.83 -10.58
N SER A 42 15.30 5.67 -9.26
CA SER A 42 15.70 6.74 -8.33
C SER A 42 17.12 7.20 -8.60
N THR A 43 17.35 8.50 -8.52
CA THR A 43 18.66 9.15 -8.72
C THR A 43 19.29 9.66 -7.43
N ASP A 44 18.55 9.59 -6.33
CA ASP A 44 19.00 9.90 -4.98
C ASP A 44 19.47 8.63 -4.22
N LYS A 45 19.62 8.71 -2.92
CA LYS A 45 20.07 7.58 -2.08
C LYS A 45 18.95 6.60 -1.69
N THR A 46 17.79 6.62 -2.35
CA THR A 46 16.66 5.73 -2.03
C THR A 46 17.05 4.27 -2.03
N VAL A 47 17.64 3.80 -3.13
CA VAL A 47 18.03 2.39 -3.30
C VAL A 47 19.18 1.99 -2.36
N GLU A 48 20.15 2.86 -2.15
CA GLU A 48 21.25 2.64 -1.21
C GLU A 48 20.71 2.40 0.20
N LYS A 49 19.88 3.32 0.70
CA LYS A 49 19.26 3.22 2.02
C LYS A 49 18.29 2.03 2.16
N ALA A 50 17.58 1.68 1.10
CA ALA A 50 16.70 0.50 1.12
C ALA A 50 17.49 -0.80 1.30
N LYS A 51 18.66 -0.92 0.65
CA LYS A 51 19.56 -2.10 0.74
C LYS A 51 20.21 -2.31 2.10
N GLU A 52 20.15 -1.36 3.00
CA GLU A 52 20.56 -1.55 4.40
C GLU A 52 19.61 -2.50 5.17
N TRP A 53 18.45 -2.79 4.59
CA TRP A 53 17.42 -3.65 5.15
C TRP A 53 17.33 -4.97 4.38
N ASN A 54 16.73 -6.00 5.00
CA ASN A 54 16.48 -7.28 4.32
C ASN A 54 15.28 -7.14 3.36
N VAL A 55 15.50 -6.50 2.23
CA VAL A 55 14.50 -6.23 1.19
C VAL A 55 14.98 -6.71 -0.18
N LYS A 56 14.03 -7.08 -1.04
CA LYS A 56 14.31 -7.30 -2.47
C LYS A 56 14.04 -5.99 -3.22
N VAL A 57 15.03 -5.48 -3.93
CA VAL A 57 14.87 -4.31 -4.81
C VAL A 57 14.77 -4.76 -6.25
N VAL A 58 13.73 -4.30 -6.95
CA VAL A 58 13.52 -4.52 -8.39
C VAL A 58 13.33 -3.16 -9.06
N THR A 59 13.90 -2.99 -10.26
CA THR A 59 13.84 -1.71 -10.98
C THR A 59 12.85 -1.79 -12.12
N LEU A 60 11.97 -0.79 -12.20
CA LEU A 60 10.97 -0.65 -13.26
C LEU A 60 11.22 0.67 -14.01
N LYS A 61 11.61 0.59 -15.29
CA LYS A 61 11.93 1.78 -16.11
C LYS A 61 10.69 2.54 -16.56
N GLU A 62 9.69 1.83 -17.03
CA GLU A 62 8.43 2.42 -17.51
C GLU A 62 7.38 2.30 -16.41
N PHE A 63 7.22 3.39 -15.66
CA PHE A 63 6.32 3.42 -14.53
C PHE A 63 4.90 3.78 -14.94
N LYS A 64 3.99 2.83 -14.66
CA LYS A 64 2.56 3.08 -14.52
C LYS A 64 2.13 2.48 -13.17
N PRO A 65 1.20 3.11 -12.43
CA PRO A 65 0.89 2.68 -11.06
C PRO A 65 0.47 1.21 -10.93
N GLY A 66 -0.42 0.74 -11.80
CA GLY A 66 -0.88 -0.65 -11.84
C GLY A 66 0.22 -1.63 -12.20
N ASN A 67 0.98 -1.34 -13.27
CA ASN A 67 2.13 -2.14 -13.70
C ASN A 67 3.16 -2.27 -12.56
N ALA A 68 3.48 -1.19 -11.86
CA ALA A 68 4.44 -1.24 -10.77
C ALA A 68 3.98 -2.15 -9.61
N ILE A 69 2.68 -2.16 -9.29
CA ILE A 69 2.11 -3.08 -8.30
C ILE A 69 2.20 -4.52 -8.81
N ASN A 70 1.73 -4.80 -10.03
CA ASN A 70 1.77 -6.13 -10.63
C ASN A 70 3.20 -6.68 -10.68
N PHE A 71 4.15 -5.88 -11.15
CA PHE A 71 5.57 -6.23 -11.21
C PHE A 71 6.15 -6.57 -9.82
N GLY A 72 5.81 -5.78 -8.79
CA GLY A 72 6.20 -6.06 -7.42
C GLY A 72 5.63 -7.38 -6.91
N ILE A 73 4.36 -7.66 -7.20
CA ILE A 73 3.68 -8.89 -6.81
C ILE A 73 4.27 -10.11 -7.50
N GLU A 74 4.58 -10.04 -8.79
CA GLU A 74 5.24 -11.09 -9.56
C GLU A 74 6.62 -11.44 -9.02
N ASN A 75 7.29 -10.47 -8.38
CA ASN A 75 8.57 -10.63 -7.72
C ASN A 75 8.47 -11.05 -6.25
N SER A 76 7.30 -11.45 -5.77
CA SER A 76 6.98 -11.79 -4.40
C SER A 76 6.34 -13.18 -4.27
N SER A 77 6.23 -13.72 -3.04
CA SER A 77 5.75 -15.08 -2.79
C SER A 77 4.68 -15.19 -1.69
N GLY A 78 4.25 -14.07 -1.09
CA GLY A 78 3.28 -14.08 0.01
C GLY A 78 1.85 -14.34 -0.45
N ASP A 79 1.05 -14.87 0.46
CA ASP A 79 -0.40 -15.08 0.29
C ASP A 79 -1.18 -13.77 0.44
N TYR A 80 -0.73 -12.90 1.35
CA TYR A 80 -1.22 -11.54 1.51
C TYR A 80 -0.31 -10.57 0.77
N LEU A 81 -0.91 -9.69 0.01
CA LEU A 81 -0.24 -8.66 -0.79
C LEU A 81 -0.59 -7.30 -0.23
N ILE A 82 0.41 -6.53 0.18
CA ILE A 82 0.24 -5.24 0.80
C ILE A 82 0.86 -4.17 -0.10
N CYS A 83 0.08 -3.18 -0.51
CA CYS A 83 0.58 -1.99 -1.18
C CYS A 83 0.81 -0.89 -0.14
N LEU A 84 2.02 -0.35 -0.12
CA LEU A 84 2.40 0.74 0.76
C LEU A 84 3.21 1.78 -0.02
N SER A 85 2.88 3.05 0.11
CA SER A 85 3.74 4.10 -0.44
C SER A 85 4.97 4.31 0.44
N ALA A 86 6.12 4.59 -0.14
CA ALA A 86 7.39 4.74 0.58
C ALA A 86 7.37 5.84 1.67
N HIS A 87 6.48 6.81 1.53
CA HIS A 87 6.26 7.88 2.48
C HIS A 87 5.05 7.65 3.41
N CYS A 88 4.39 6.50 3.36
CA CYS A 88 3.33 6.11 4.28
C CYS A 88 3.91 5.25 5.40
N ILE A 89 3.94 5.79 6.62
CA ILE A 89 4.63 5.17 7.75
C ILE A 89 3.59 4.54 8.68
N PRO A 90 3.56 3.19 8.83
CA PRO A 90 2.72 2.51 9.82
C PRO A 90 3.01 3.03 11.23
N LYS A 91 1.97 3.39 11.98
CA LYS A 91 2.11 3.95 13.34
C LYS A 91 2.19 2.88 14.41
N GLU A 92 1.37 1.84 14.28
CA GLU A 92 1.21 0.81 15.32
C GLU A 92 1.96 -0.47 14.94
N LYS A 93 2.43 -1.20 15.94
CA LYS A 93 3.17 -2.46 15.72
C LYS A 93 2.29 -3.61 15.23
N ASP A 94 1.00 -3.53 15.44
CA ASP A 94 0.00 -4.50 14.99
C ASP A 94 -0.67 -4.12 13.66
N TRP A 95 -0.18 -3.03 13.01
CA TRP A 95 -0.75 -2.54 11.74
C TRP A 95 -0.87 -3.65 10.70
N LEU A 96 0.19 -4.42 10.43
CA LEU A 96 0.18 -5.46 9.40
C LEU A 96 -0.80 -6.58 9.75
N LYS A 97 -0.81 -7.03 11.01
CA LYS A 97 -1.73 -8.07 11.50
C LYS A 97 -3.18 -7.66 11.31
N ASN A 98 -3.51 -6.43 11.71
CA ASN A 98 -4.87 -5.92 11.65
C ASN A 98 -5.29 -5.61 10.19
N LEU A 99 -4.36 -5.17 9.34
CA LEU A 99 -4.65 -4.88 7.93
C LEU A 99 -5.07 -6.15 7.16
N VAL A 100 -4.48 -7.29 7.47
CA VAL A 100 -4.77 -8.56 6.78
C VAL A 100 -5.88 -9.39 7.45
N SER A 101 -6.31 -9.02 8.67
CA SER A 101 -7.27 -9.83 9.45
C SER A 101 -8.63 -9.98 8.76
N ASP A 102 -9.14 -8.93 8.14
CA ASP A 102 -10.44 -8.98 7.45
C ASP A 102 -10.37 -9.84 6.15
N LEU A 103 -9.17 -10.11 5.61
CA LEU A 103 -8.98 -10.92 4.39
C LEU A 103 -9.16 -12.44 4.60
N GLU A 104 -9.42 -12.88 5.82
CA GLU A 104 -9.83 -14.27 6.12
C GLU A 104 -11.25 -14.56 5.62
N ASP A 105 -12.10 -13.54 5.47
CA ASP A 105 -13.39 -13.68 4.79
C ASP A 105 -13.19 -13.59 3.26
N GLU A 106 -13.45 -14.70 2.56
CA GLU A 106 -13.33 -14.76 1.08
C GLU A 106 -14.24 -13.78 0.33
N LYS A 107 -15.23 -13.19 0.98
CA LYS A 107 -16.08 -12.14 0.40
C LYS A 107 -15.38 -10.77 0.38
N ILE A 108 -14.31 -10.62 1.15
CA ILE A 108 -13.53 -9.38 1.20
C ILE A 108 -12.42 -9.45 0.13
N ALA A 109 -12.55 -8.62 -0.89
CA ALA A 109 -11.54 -8.53 -1.95
C ALA A 109 -10.30 -7.77 -1.50
N GLY A 110 -10.48 -6.71 -0.72
CA GLY A 110 -9.39 -5.87 -0.27
C GLY A 110 -9.74 -5.04 0.94
N VAL A 111 -8.70 -4.63 1.65
CA VAL A 111 -8.76 -3.76 2.83
C VAL A 111 -7.88 -2.55 2.58
N TYR A 112 -8.32 -1.35 2.95
CA TYR A 112 -7.45 -0.18 2.93
C TYR A 112 -7.56 0.60 4.24
N GLY A 113 -6.43 1.16 4.66
CA GLY A 113 -6.30 1.85 5.93
C GLY A 113 -6.41 3.37 5.79
N LYS A 114 -6.75 4.01 6.91
CA LYS A 114 -6.81 5.45 7.05
C LYS A 114 -5.42 6.08 6.93
N GLN A 115 -5.33 7.18 6.20
CA GLN A 115 -4.18 8.08 6.26
C GLN A 115 -4.48 9.27 7.17
N VAL A 116 -3.54 9.61 8.04
CA VAL A 116 -3.65 10.76 8.93
C VAL A 116 -2.48 11.72 8.70
N PRO A 117 -2.74 13.01 8.63
CA PRO A 117 -1.70 13.99 8.39
C PRO A 117 -0.67 14.00 9.53
N THR A 118 0.56 14.38 9.22
CA THR A 118 1.59 14.72 10.21
C THR A 118 1.40 16.15 10.70
N SER A 119 2.08 16.54 11.78
CA SER A 119 2.10 17.93 12.25
C SER A 119 2.62 18.89 11.18
N SER A 120 3.60 18.44 10.38
CA SER A 120 4.25 19.19 9.30
C SER A 120 3.50 19.14 7.95
N SER A 121 2.41 18.39 7.83
CA SER A 121 1.61 18.36 6.59
C SER A 121 1.00 19.72 6.29
N HIS A 122 0.98 20.11 5.01
CA HIS A 122 0.35 21.33 4.56
C HIS A 122 -1.16 21.33 4.88
N TYR A 123 -1.75 22.50 5.14
CA TYR A 123 -3.15 22.59 5.56
C TYR A 123 -4.15 22.01 4.52
N LEU A 124 -3.85 22.16 3.21
CA LEU A 124 -4.67 21.57 2.16
C LEU A 124 -4.62 20.03 2.18
N ASP A 125 -3.45 19.44 2.42
CA ASP A 125 -3.32 17.99 2.54
C ASP A 125 -4.07 17.46 3.77
N LYS A 126 -4.01 18.21 4.89
CA LYS A 126 -4.81 17.89 6.09
C LYS A 126 -6.29 17.87 5.78
N ARG A 127 -6.80 18.93 5.11
CA ARG A 127 -8.21 19.02 4.70
C ARG A 127 -8.60 17.85 3.79
N ASP A 128 -7.79 17.57 2.75
CA ASP A 128 -8.09 16.53 1.76
C ASP A 128 -8.10 15.15 2.39
N LEU A 129 -7.19 14.86 3.32
CA LEU A 129 -7.20 13.61 4.08
C LEU A 129 -8.44 13.49 4.99
N PHE A 130 -8.86 14.58 5.67
CA PHE A 130 -10.08 14.57 6.47
C PHE A 130 -11.35 14.34 5.64
N LEU A 131 -11.41 14.90 4.42
CA LEU A 131 -12.54 14.72 3.51
C LEU A 131 -12.57 13.30 2.92
N THR A 132 -11.41 12.71 2.67
CA THR A 132 -11.28 11.39 2.04
C THR A 132 -11.51 10.26 3.03
N PHE A 133 -10.94 10.37 4.24
CA PHE A 133 -10.92 9.31 5.24
C PHE A 133 -11.84 9.62 6.43
N GLY A 134 -12.91 8.85 6.58
CA GLY A 134 -13.82 8.95 7.72
C GLY A 134 -13.23 8.40 9.04
N ASN A 135 -14.06 8.43 10.10
CA ASN A 135 -13.66 7.97 11.44
C ASN A 135 -14.24 6.61 11.84
N ASP A 136 -14.99 5.96 10.95
CA ASP A 136 -15.65 4.69 11.23
C ASP A 136 -15.19 3.61 10.23
N LYS A 137 -14.95 2.40 10.72
CA LYS A 137 -14.71 1.23 9.88
C LYS A 137 -15.96 0.98 9.01
N ARG A 138 -15.76 0.68 7.72
CA ARG A 138 -16.87 0.45 6.78
C ARG A 138 -16.61 -0.78 5.94
N VAL A 139 -17.67 -1.57 5.70
CA VAL A 139 -17.70 -2.62 4.69
C VAL A 139 -18.45 -2.07 3.49
N GLN A 140 -17.76 -1.96 2.37
CA GLN A 140 -18.29 -1.37 1.13
C GLN A 140 -18.78 -2.48 0.21
N GLU A 141 -20.06 -2.39 -0.18
CA GLU A 141 -20.72 -3.31 -1.11
C GLU A 141 -21.15 -2.64 -2.42
N LYS A 142 -21.19 -1.32 -2.41
CA LYS A 142 -21.58 -0.48 -3.56
C LYS A 142 -20.53 0.59 -3.87
N ASP A 143 -19.92 1.17 -2.82
CA ASP A 143 -18.83 2.10 -2.95
C ASP A 143 -17.56 1.35 -3.35
N SER A 144 -16.97 1.76 -4.46
CA SER A 144 -15.77 1.15 -5.02
C SER A 144 -14.48 1.86 -4.65
N PHE A 145 -14.53 2.77 -3.69
CA PHE A 145 -13.33 3.47 -3.26
C PHE A 145 -12.30 2.49 -2.68
N PHE A 146 -11.09 2.54 -3.22
CA PHE A 146 -9.93 1.79 -2.75
C PHE A 146 -8.70 2.68 -2.85
N HIS A 147 -7.67 2.47 -2.02
CA HIS A 147 -6.51 3.36 -2.00
C HIS A 147 -5.21 2.61 -1.74
N ASN A 148 -4.36 2.52 -2.76
CA ASN A 148 -3.13 1.70 -2.75
C ASN A 148 -1.96 2.28 -1.96
N ALA A 149 -2.08 3.44 -1.32
CA ALA A 149 -1.01 3.94 -0.46
C ALA A 149 -0.91 3.21 0.89
N ASN A 150 -1.98 2.50 1.30
CA ASN A 150 -2.06 1.67 2.50
C ASN A 150 -3.18 0.65 2.31
N SER A 151 -2.92 -0.46 1.64
CA SER A 151 -3.95 -1.45 1.31
C SER A 151 -3.40 -2.87 1.35
N ALA A 152 -4.32 -3.83 1.44
CA ALA A 152 -4.03 -5.26 1.38
C ALA A 152 -5.11 -6.03 0.62
N PHE A 153 -4.74 -7.11 -0.02
CA PHE A 153 -5.61 -8.08 -0.67
C PHE A 153 -4.91 -9.44 -0.71
N THR A 154 -5.63 -10.51 -1.08
CA THR A 154 -5.01 -11.84 -1.20
C THR A 154 -4.41 -12.04 -2.59
N ARG A 155 -3.40 -12.92 -2.69
CA ARG A 155 -2.85 -13.36 -3.99
C ARG A 155 -3.93 -13.97 -4.87
N LYS A 156 -4.83 -14.79 -4.30
CA LYS A 156 -6.00 -15.35 -4.99
C LYS A 156 -6.90 -14.26 -5.61
N THR A 157 -7.12 -13.17 -4.89
CA THR A 157 -7.89 -12.03 -5.40
C THR A 157 -7.15 -11.32 -6.54
N TRP A 158 -5.85 -11.08 -6.38
CA TRP A 158 -5.04 -10.43 -7.41
C TRP A 158 -4.93 -11.27 -8.69
N GLU A 159 -4.76 -12.58 -8.59
CA GLU A 159 -4.73 -13.48 -9.75
C GLU A 159 -6.03 -13.41 -10.57
N LYS A 160 -7.16 -13.18 -9.91
CA LYS A 160 -8.47 -13.01 -10.55
C LYS A 160 -8.70 -11.58 -11.05
N PHE A 161 -8.21 -10.58 -10.33
CA PHE A 161 -8.40 -9.15 -10.59
C PHE A 161 -7.06 -8.43 -10.53
N ARG A 162 -6.31 -8.47 -11.63
CA ARG A 162 -5.04 -7.73 -11.72
C ARG A 162 -5.30 -6.24 -11.85
N PHE A 163 -4.35 -5.42 -11.43
CA PHE A 163 -4.39 -4.00 -11.74
C PHE A 163 -4.16 -3.78 -13.24
N ASP A 164 -4.76 -2.74 -13.79
CA ASP A 164 -4.55 -2.36 -15.19
C ASP A 164 -3.14 -1.79 -15.37
N ASP A 165 -2.35 -2.40 -16.25
CA ASP A 165 -0.96 -2.03 -16.52
C ASP A 165 -0.83 -0.74 -17.35
N GLU A 166 -1.91 -0.31 -18.02
CA GLU A 166 -1.85 0.77 -18.99
C GLU A 166 -2.28 2.14 -18.44
N VAL A 167 -3.06 2.15 -17.36
CA VAL A 167 -3.53 3.42 -16.78
C VAL A 167 -2.41 4.20 -16.07
N THR A 168 -2.44 5.51 -16.23
CA THR A 168 -1.45 6.43 -15.65
C THR A 168 -1.79 6.92 -14.25
N ASN A 169 -3.05 6.72 -13.84
CA ASN A 169 -3.56 7.04 -12.49
C ASN A 169 -4.87 6.28 -12.23
N ILE A 170 -5.43 6.38 -11.02
CA ILE A 170 -6.71 5.77 -10.61
C ILE A 170 -6.80 4.23 -10.76
N GLU A 171 -5.67 3.53 -10.83
CA GLU A 171 -5.61 2.06 -10.91
C GLU A 171 -6.40 1.37 -9.79
N ASP A 172 -6.34 1.97 -8.60
CA ASP A 172 -7.06 1.51 -7.40
C ASP A 172 -8.59 1.67 -7.53
N ARG A 173 -9.05 2.76 -8.17
CA ARG A 173 -10.49 2.98 -8.40
C ARG A 173 -11.06 2.04 -9.45
N ILE A 174 -10.28 1.74 -10.49
CA ILE A 174 -10.67 0.78 -11.52
C ILE A 174 -10.75 -0.61 -10.91
N TRP A 175 -9.73 -1.01 -10.14
CA TRP A 175 -9.72 -2.28 -9.43
C TRP A 175 -10.90 -2.40 -8.46
N GLY A 176 -11.16 -1.36 -7.66
CA GLY A 176 -12.30 -1.31 -6.75
C GLY A 176 -13.65 -1.50 -7.45
N LYS A 177 -13.84 -0.85 -8.61
CA LYS A 177 -15.06 -1.04 -9.43
C LYS A 177 -15.23 -2.48 -9.91
N GLU A 178 -14.14 -3.10 -10.34
CA GLU A 178 -14.18 -4.46 -10.86
C GLU A 178 -14.53 -5.48 -9.75
N VAL A 179 -13.95 -5.38 -8.57
CA VAL A 179 -14.26 -6.31 -7.46
C VAL A 179 -15.67 -6.12 -6.94
N ILE A 180 -16.19 -4.90 -6.81
CA ILE A 180 -17.57 -4.62 -6.41
C ILE A 180 -18.58 -5.15 -7.45
N LYS A 181 -18.31 -4.95 -8.74
CA LYS A 181 -19.12 -5.52 -9.83
C LYS A 181 -19.22 -7.05 -9.74
N ASN A 182 -18.18 -7.71 -9.26
CA ASN A 182 -18.13 -9.14 -9.02
C ASN A 182 -18.72 -9.56 -7.64
N LYS A 183 -19.45 -8.68 -6.98
CA LYS A 183 -20.14 -8.91 -5.69
C LYS A 183 -19.20 -9.23 -4.53
N LEU A 184 -17.94 -8.83 -4.64
CA LEU A 184 -17.00 -8.83 -3.52
C LEU A 184 -17.09 -7.50 -2.76
N LYS A 185 -16.55 -7.47 -1.56
CA LYS A 185 -16.61 -6.32 -0.67
C LYS A 185 -15.22 -5.70 -0.48
N ILE A 186 -15.18 -4.43 -0.15
CA ILE A 186 -13.97 -3.72 0.26
C ILE A 186 -14.15 -3.27 1.71
N VAL A 187 -13.12 -3.37 2.53
CA VAL A 187 -13.13 -2.88 3.90
C VAL A 187 -12.27 -1.63 4.02
N TYR A 188 -12.84 -0.58 4.55
CA TYR A 188 -12.10 0.55 5.07
C TYR A 188 -11.86 0.37 6.57
N CYS A 189 -10.62 0.44 7.01
CA CYS A 189 -10.24 0.27 8.42
C CYS A 189 -9.52 1.50 8.97
N LEU A 190 -9.53 1.65 10.30
CA LEU A 190 -8.91 2.77 11.00
C LEU A 190 -7.42 2.56 11.30
N LEU A 191 -6.74 1.75 10.52
CA LEU A 191 -5.31 1.52 10.65
C LEU A 191 -4.53 2.68 10.07
N TYR A 192 -3.88 3.41 10.97
CA TYR A 192 -3.25 4.67 10.62
C TYR A 192 -1.88 4.48 9.96
N THR A 193 -1.70 5.12 8.80
CA THR A 193 -0.40 5.49 8.29
C THR A 193 -0.30 7.01 8.25
N SER A 194 0.87 7.56 8.52
CA SER A 194 1.12 8.99 8.30
C SER A 194 1.79 9.14 6.95
N PRO A 195 1.14 9.78 5.95
CA PRO A 195 1.83 10.23 4.78
C PRO A 195 2.85 11.29 5.19
N SER A 196 4.02 11.26 4.58
CA SER A 196 4.93 12.38 4.68
C SER A 196 4.31 13.62 4.02
N PRO A 197 4.70 14.83 4.42
CA PRO A 197 4.40 16.01 3.63
C PRO A 197 4.92 15.77 2.22
N ARG A 198 4.05 15.78 1.22
CA ARG A 198 4.51 15.88 -0.16
C ARG A 198 5.24 17.21 -0.25
N ASP A 199 6.52 17.20 -0.64
CA ASP A 199 7.15 18.40 -1.11
C ASP A 199 6.37 18.84 -2.34
N ARG A 200 5.41 19.76 -2.17
CA ARG A 200 4.83 20.53 -3.26
C ARG A 200 5.88 21.58 -3.67
N GLU A 201 7.06 21.12 -4.01
CA GLU A 201 8.00 21.92 -4.75
C GLU A 201 7.71 21.74 -6.23
N LYS A 202 7.12 22.81 -6.76
CA LYS A 202 6.97 23.27 -8.16
C LYS A 202 5.73 22.88 -8.88
#